data_f918dd48af9d8cabb4e36b5eef2030d8
#
_entry.id   f918dd48af9d8cabb4e36b5eef2030d8
#
_cell.length_a   1.000
_cell.length_b   1.000
_cell.length_c   1.000
_cell.angle_alpha   90.00
_cell.angle_beta   90.00
_cell.angle_gamma   90.00
#
_symmetry.space_group_name_H-M   'P 1'
#
loop_
_entity.id
_entity.type
_entity.pdbx_description
1 polymer ?
#
loop_
_entity_poly.entity_id
_entity_poly.type
_entity_poly.pdbx_seq_one_letter_code
_entity_poly.pdbx_strand_id
1 'polypeptide(L)'
;MYPYISLTEQDVKDMLDSLGINSIEDLFSDIPEEVKLKRELNIPKAKSELEVYNYLTKLASKNASSSEYPTFLGAGAYDHYIPALIPTIISRSEFLTSYTPYQPEISQGTLQYIFEFQTMISNLTGMDYANASLYDQGTGLAEAAIMTVHNAKKKKVLVSEAIAPWSRGSFK
;
A
#
# COMPACT_ATOMS: atom_id res chain seq x y z
N MET A 1 -3.35 21.71 -20.14
CA MET A 1 -4.17 21.71 -18.90
C MET A 1 -4.40 20.25 -18.50
N TYR A 2 -4.20 19.90 -17.24
CA TYR A 2 -4.48 18.55 -16.73
C TYR A 2 -5.97 18.43 -16.44
N PRO A 3 -6.66 17.36 -16.88
CA PRO A 3 -8.12 17.25 -16.83
C PRO A 3 -8.71 17.25 -15.41
N TYR A 4 -7.90 16.99 -14.39
CA TYR A 4 -8.34 16.97 -12.98
C TYR A 4 -7.95 18.20 -12.18
N ILE A 5 -7.35 19.22 -12.83
CA ILE A 5 -7.01 20.50 -12.23
C ILE A 5 -7.94 21.54 -12.84
N SER A 6 -8.78 22.15 -12.01
CA SER A 6 -9.83 23.09 -12.45
C SER A 6 -9.32 24.50 -12.75
N LEU A 7 -8.04 24.80 -12.45
CA LEU A 7 -7.45 26.10 -12.67
C LEU A 7 -7.36 26.45 -14.15
N THR A 8 -7.85 27.63 -14.52
CA THR A 8 -7.69 28.19 -15.87
C THR A 8 -6.36 28.96 -15.97
N GLU A 9 -5.96 29.31 -17.19
CA GLU A 9 -4.80 30.18 -17.40
C GLU A 9 -4.97 31.55 -16.75
N GLN A 10 -6.21 32.07 -16.71
CA GLN A 10 -6.50 33.33 -16.04
C GLN A 10 -6.33 33.21 -14.51
N ASP A 11 -6.82 32.10 -13.91
CA ASP A 11 -6.64 31.87 -12.48
C ASP A 11 -5.15 31.82 -12.10
N VAL A 12 -4.32 31.16 -12.92
CA VAL A 12 -2.87 31.09 -12.71
C VAL A 12 -2.26 32.51 -12.79
N LYS A 13 -2.65 33.30 -13.78
CA LYS A 13 -2.19 34.67 -13.93
C LYS A 13 -2.56 35.54 -12.72
N ASP A 14 -3.83 35.50 -12.30
CA ASP A 14 -4.31 36.26 -11.15
C ASP A 14 -3.56 35.89 -9.86
N MET A 15 -3.22 34.60 -9.68
CA MET A 15 -2.41 34.14 -8.56
C MET A 15 -0.97 34.69 -8.63
N LEU A 16 -0.31 34.64 -9.80
CA LEU A 16 1.03 35.17 -9.99
C LEU A 16 1.05 36.70 -9.75
N ASP A 17 0.08 37.42 -10.27
CA ASP A 17 -0.07 38.86 -10.08
C ASP A 17 -0.25 39.18 -8.58
N SER A 18 -1.03 38.41 -7.84
CA SER A 18 -1.25 38.60 -6.40
C SER A 18 0.02 38.37 -5.57
N LEU A 19 0.92 37.49 -6.05
CA LEU A 19 2.23 37.22 -5.43
C LEU A 19 3.34 38.19 -5.89
N GLY A 20 3.08 39.00 -6.91
CA GLY A 20 4.06 39.93 -7.49
C GLY A 20 5.21 39.25 -8.23
N ILE A 21 4.95 38.07 -8.81
CA ILE A 21 5.91 37.26 -9.58
C ILE A 21 5.42 37.06 -11.02
N ASN A 22 6.33 36.77 -11.95
CA ASN A 22 6.02 36.69 -13.36
C ASN A 22 5.78 35.24 -13.87
N SER A 23 6.32 34.26 -13.17
CA SER A 23 6.26 32.87 -13.58
C SER A 23 6.17 31.92 -12.40
N ILE A 24 5.72 30.69 -12.64
CA ILE A 24 5.73 29.63 -11.64
C ILE A 24 7.18 29.26 -11.25
N GLU A 25 8.13 29.42 -12.15
CA GLU A 25 9.56 29.17 -11.92
C GLU A 25 10.13 30.09 -10.84
N ASP A 26 9.59 31.30 -10.69
CA ASP A 26 10.03 32.25 -9.66
C ASP A 26 9.76 31.74 -8.24
N LEU A 27 8.78 30.84 -8.07
CA LEU A 27 8.49 30.17 -6.80
C LEU A 27 9.61 29.22 -6.35
N PHE A 28 10.48 28.80 -7.26
CA PHE A 28 11.60 27.91 -7.02
C PHE A 28 12.95 28.60 -7.02
N SER A 29 12.95 29.92 -6.77
CA SER A 29 14.17 30.76 -6.76
C SER A 29 15.17 30.40 -5.65
N ASP A 30 14.71 29.71 -4.60
CA ASP A 30 15.53 29.18 -3.51
C ASP A 30 16.29 27.90 -3.87
N ILE A 31 15.94 27.25 -4.99
CA ILE A 31 16.64 26.06 -5.48
C ILE A 31 17.87 26.48 -6.28
N PRO A 32 19.09 26.06 -5.88
CA PRO A 32 20.30 26.39 -6.62
C PRO A 32 20.27 25.89 -8.07
N GLU A 33 20.76 26.68 -9.01
CA GLU A 33 20.72 26.39 -10.45
C GLU A 33 21.47 25.09 -10.84
N GLU A 34 22.48 24.72 -10.08
CA GLU A 34 23.25 23.49 -10.31
C GLU A 34 22.48 22.22 -10.00
N VAL A 35 21.42 22.27 -9.19
CA VAL A 35 20.57 21.11 -8.85
C VAL A 35 19.24 21.10 -9.59
N LYS A 36 18.90 22.19 -10.29
CA LYS A 36 17.69 22.24 -11.12
C LYS A 36 17.81 21.30 -12.31
N LEU A 37 16.78 20.50 -12.54
CA LEU A 37 16.70 19.62 -13.71
C LEU A 37 16.44 20.45 -14.97
N LYS A 38 17.42 20.51 -15.89
CA LYS A 38 17.36 21.28 -17.13
C LYS A 38 16.88 20.48 -18.35
N ARG A 39 16.35 19.30 -18.15
CA ARG A 39 15.84 18.41 -19.21
C ARG A 39 14.49 17.85 -18.83
N GLU A 40 13.73 17.42 -19.81
CA GLU A 40 12.53 16.63 -19.53
C GLU A 40 12.86 15.32 -18.79
N LEU A 41 11.93 14.87 -17.95
CA LEU A 41 12.06 13.57 -17.32
C LEU A 41 12.05 12.46 -18.37
N ASN A 42 12.92 11.47 -18.21
CA ASN A 42 12.96 10.31 -19.08
C ASN A 42 11.88 9.29 -18.65
N ILE A 43 10.63 9.71 -18.76
CA ILE A 43 9.44 8.90 -18.47
C ILE A 43 8.50 8.93 -19.68
N PRO A 44 7.64 7.93 -19.86
CA PRO A 44 6.64 7.94 -20.94
C PRO A 44 5.73 9.17 -20.84
N LYS A 45 5.33 9.71 -22.00
CA LYS A 45 4.35 10.79 -22.06
C LYS A 45 3.02 10.35 -21.45
N ALA A 46 2.29 11.32 -20.91
CA ALA A 46 0.93 11.09 -20.40
C ALA A 46 0.02 10.49 -21.46
N LYS A 47 -0.82 9.57 -21.02
CA LYS A 47 -1.82 8.87 -21.84
C LYS A 47 -3.20 9.11 -21.25
N SER A 48 -4.24 8.98 -22.08
CA SER A 48 -5.61 8.95 -21.59
C SER A 48 -5.87 7.68 -20.76
N GLU A 49 -6.89 7.73 -19.91
CA GLU A 49 -7.31 6.59 -19.10
C GLU A 49 -7.56 5.33 -19.96
N LEU A 50 -8.24 5.49 -21.09
CA LEU A 50 -8.51 4.40 -22.01
C LEU A 50 -7.23 3.77 -22.59
N GLU A 51 -6.25 4.60 -22.95
CA GLU A 51 -4.96 4.12 -23.46
C GLU A 51 -4.17 3.36 -22.37
N VAL A 52 -4.17 3.86 -21.14
CA VAL A 52 -3.53 3.18 -20.00
C VAL A 52 -4.22 1.86 -19.69
N TYR A 53 -5.55 1.84 -19.65
CA TYR A 53 -6.34 0.64 -19.43
C TYR A 53 -6.03 -0.43 -20.48
N ASN A 54 -6.10 -0.07 -21.75
CA ASN A 54 -5.82 -1.00 -22.86
C ASN A 54 -4.37 -1.51 -22.83
N TYR A 55 -3.42 -0.63 -22.52
CA TYR A 55 -2.01 -1.01 -22.43
C TYR A 55 -1.76 -2.01 -21.30
N LEU A 56 -2.29 -1.73 -20.11
CA LEU A 56 -2.14 -2.61 -18.94
C LEU A 56 -2.89 -3.93 -19.11
N THR A 57 -4.08 -3.92 -19.70
CA THR A 57 -4.83 -5.13 -20.04
C THR A 57 -4.05 -6.01 -21.02
N LYS A 58 -3.42 -5.41 -22.03
CA LYS A 58 -2.56 -6.14 -22.96
C LYS A 58 -1.31 -6.74 -22.29
N LEU A 59 -0.74 -6.05 -21.29
CA LEU A 59 0.36 -6.61 -20.50
C LEU A 59 -0.13 -7.74 -19.60
N ALA A 60 -1.24 -7.56 -18.91
CA ALA A 60 -1.84 -8.54 -18.03
C ALA A 60 -2.20 -9.85 -18.76
N SER A 61 -2.72 -9.75 -19.99
CA SER A 61 -3.08 -10.92 -20.82
C SER A 61 -1.89 -11.81 -21.25
N LYS A 62 -0.65 -11.39 -20.98
CA LYS A 62 0.53 -12.24 -21.18
C LYS A 62 0.80 -13.20 -20.03
N ASN A 63 0.13 -13.02 -18.90
CA ASN A 63 0.22 -13.90 -17.74
C ASN A 63 -0.84 -15.00 -17.84
N ALA A 64 -0.46 -16.20 -17.43
CA ALA A 64 -1.44 -17.27 -17.18
C ALA A 64 -2.20 -16.92 -15.89
N SER A 65 -3.51 -16.74 -15.99
CA SER A 65 -4.36 -16.33 -14.88
C SER A 65 -4.95 -17.56 -14.17
N SER A 66 -5.10 -17.51 -12.86
CA SER A 66 -5.82 -18.54 -12.09
C SER A 66 -7.32 -18.60 -12.41
N SER A 67 -7.88 -17.58 -13.08
CA SER A 67 -9.24 -17.62 -13.63
C SER A 67 -9.37 -18.52 -14.88
N GLU A 68 -8.26 -18.76 -15.57
CA GLU A 68 -8.21 -19.55 -16.82
C GLU A 68 -7.58 -20.94 -16.60
N TYR A 69 -6.65 -21.03 -15.65
CA TYR A 69 -5.87 -22.24 -15.39
C TYR A 69 -5.87 -22.59 -13.91
N PRO A 70 -6.04 -23.87 -13.52
CA PRO A 70 -5.82 -24.28 -12.15
C PRO A 70 -4.34 -24.10 -11.78
N THR A 71 -4.07 -23.59 -10.58
CA THR A 71 -2.70 -23.37 -10.10
C THR A 71 -2.28 -24.45 -9.10
N PHE A 72 -1.07 -24.98 -9.27
CA PHE A 72 -0.44 -25.94 -8.38
C PHE A 72 0.91 -25.45 -7.87
N LEU A 73 1.17 -24.14 -7.96
CA LEU A 73 2.47 -23.54 -7.60
C LEU A 73 2.77 -23.65 -6.10
N GLY A 74 1.75 -23.62 -5.26
CA GLY A 74 1.94 -23.64 -3.80
C GLY A 74 2.59 -22.36 -3.28
N ALA A 75 3.56 -22.50 -2.38
CA ALA A 75 4.36 -21.41 -1.81
C ALA A 75 3.54 -20.30 -1.13
N GLY A 76 2.37 -20.61 -0.56
CA GLY A 76 1.48 -19.67 0.11
C GLY A 76 0.44 -19.00 -0.80
N ALA A 77 0.47 -19.25 -2.11
CA ALA A 77 -0.51 -18.74 -3.07
C ALA A 77 -1.56 -19.83 -3.38
N TYR A 78 -2.65 -19.82 -2.66
CA TYR A 78 -3.74 -20.79 -2.79
C TYR A 78 -5.03 -20.09 -3.15
N ASP A 79 -5.90 -20.81 -3.90
CA ASP A 79 -7.22 -20.31 -4.26
C ASP A 79 -8.13 -20.28 -3.03
N HIS A 80 -8.79 -19.15 -2.83
CA HIS A 80 -9.79 -18.97 -1.79
C HIS A 80 -11.06 -18.40 -2.40
N TYR A 81 -12.20 -18.91 -1.98
CA TYR A 81 -13.48 -18.34 -2.38
C TYR A 81 -13.69 -17.01 -1.63
N ILE A 82 -13.89 -15.94 -2.39
CA ILE A 82 -14.21 -14.61 -1.85
C ILE A 82 -15.69 -14.33 -2.12
N PRO A 83 -16.56 -14.34 -1.09
CA PRO A 83 -17.97 -14.04 -1.26
C PRO A 83 -18.21 -12.65 -1.88
N ALA A 84 -19.22 -12.54 -2.75
CA ALA A 84 -19.58 -11.28 -3.40
C ALA A 84 -19.95 -10.14 -2.41
N LEU A 85 -20.31 -10.50 -1.19
CA LEU A 85 -20.59 -9.55 -0.12
C LEU A 85 -19.35 -8.76 0.31
N ILE A 86 -18.16 -9.35 0.25
CA ILE A 86 -16.91 -8.73 0.73
C ILE A 86 -16.62 -7.41 0.03
N PRO A 87 -16.59 -7.32 -1.32
CA PRO A 87 -16.38 -6.06 -2.01
C PRO A 87 -17.41 -4.98 -1.63
N THR A 88 -18.66 -5.38 -1.41
CA THR A 88 -19.73 -4.46 -1.00
C THR A 88 -19.46 -3.86 0.40
N ILE A 89 -19.04 -4.69 1.36
CA ILE A 89 -18.74 -4.23 2.71
C ILE A 89 -17.50 -3.33 2.74
N ILE A 90 -16.39 -3.75 2.11
CA ILE A 90 -15.15 -2.98 2.16
C ILE A 90 -15.22 -1.68 1.37
N SER A 91 -16.17 -1.53 0.43
CA SER A 91 -16.37 -0.29 -0.31
C SER A 91 -17.22 0.75 0.44
N ARG A 92 -17.80 0.39 1.58
CA ARG A 92 -18.53 1.36 2.40
C ARG A 92 -17.56 2.41 2.96
N SER A 93 -18.00 3.66 2.96
CA SER A 93 -17.15 4.79 3.38
C SER A 93 -16.62 4.65 4.80
N GLU A 94 -17.38 4.04 5.70
CA GLU A 94 -17.00 3.80 7.09
C GLU A 94 -15.72 2.96 7.23
N PHE A 95 -15.47 2.06 6.27
CA PHE A 95 -14.27 1.24 6.22
C PHE A 95 -13.23 1.80 5.24
N LEU A 96 -13.68 2.20 4.03
CA LEU A 96 -12.78 2.65 2.96
C LEU A 96 -11.98 3.89 3.35
N THR A 97 -12.57 4.81 4.12
CA THR A 97 -11.93 6.05 4.58
C THR A 97 -11.21 5.91 5.92
N SER A 98 -11.22 4.72 6.54
CA SER A 98 -10.52 4.47 7.79
C SER A 98 -9.02 4.72 7.62
N TYR A 99 -8.44 5.40 8.60
CA TYR A 99 -7.02 5.65 8.70
C TYR A 99 -6.51 5.23 10.07
N THR A 100 -5.24 5.43 10.37
CA THR A 100 -4.67 5.04 11.66
C THR A 100 -5.44 5.66 12.81
N PRO A 101 -5.95 4.86 13.77
CA PRO A 101 -6.85 5.34 14.82
C PRO A 101 -6.08 5.98 16.00
N TYR A 102 -5.44 7.13 15.74
CA TYR A 102 -4.65 7.85 16.77
C TYR A 102 -5.49 8.52 17.84
N GLN A 103 -6.71 8.96 17.50
CA GLN A 103 -7.62 9.63 18.42
C GLN A 103 -8.74 8.68 18.83
N PRO A 104 -8.71 8.12 20.07
CA PRO A 104 -9.71 7.16 20.51
C PRO A 104 -11.14 7.72 20.49
N GLU A 105 -11.29 9.03 20.72
CA GLU A 105 -12.58 9.70 20.78
C GLU A 105 -13.36 9.64 19.46
N ILE A 106 -12.67 9.66 18.34
CA ILE A 106 -13.26 9.60 16.99
C ILE A 106 -13.06 8.26 16.29
N SER A 107 -12.23 7.38 16.85
CA SER A 107 -11.85 6.09 16.27
C SER A 107 -12.34 4.88 17.07
N GLN A 108 -13.33 5.05 17.92
CA GLN A 108 -13.83 4.01 18.84
C GLN A 108 -14.24 2.75 18.11
N GLY A 109 -15.02 2.86 17.02
CA GLY A 109 -15.45 1.72 16.22
C GLY A 109 -14.28 0.99 15.56
N THR A 110 -13.31 1.71 15.00
CA THR A 110 -12.10 1.15 14.42
C THR A 110 -11.29 0.38 15.45
N LEU A 111 -11.06 0.95 16.62
CA LEU A 111 -10.35 0.30 17.71
C LEU A 111 -11.08 -0.95 18.19
N GLN A 112 -12.41 -0.90 18.32
CA GLN A 112 -13.21 -2.03 18.76
C GLN A 112 -13.09 -3.20 17.79
N TYR A 113 -13.30 -3.01 16.49
CA TYR A 113 -13.22 -4.13 15.55
C TYR A 113 -11.80 -4.70 15.42
N ILE A 114 -10.75 -3.90 15.64
CA ILE A 114 -9.38 -4.40 15.74
C ILE A 114 -9.24 -5.40 16.90
N PHE A 115 -9.72 -5.08 18.09
CA PHE A 115 -9.72 -5.99 19.24
C PHE A 115 -10.56 -7.24 18.97
N GLU A 116 -11.74 -7.08 18.38
CA GLU A 116 -12.61 -8.20 18.02
C GLU A 116 -11.92 -9.13 17.01
N PHE A 117 -11.24 -8.59 16.02
CA PHE A 117 -10.48 -9.36 15.04
C PHE A 117 -9.35 -10.16 15.71
N GLN A 118 -8.56 -9.54 16.61
CA GLN A 118 -7.52 -10.23 17.35
C GLN A 118 -8.09 -11.41 18.15
N THR A 119 -9.24 -11.21 18.81
CA THR A 119 -9.94 -12.27 19.55
C THR A 119 -10.40 -13.41 18.61
N MET A 120 -10.98 -13.07 17.46
CA MET A 120 -11.41 -14.06 16.48
C MET A 120 -10.24 -14.93 15.97
N ILE A 121 -9.11 -14.30 15.65
CA ILE A 121 -7.91 -15.01 15.20
C ILE A 121 -7.33 -15.90 16.31
N SER A 122 -7.26 -15.39 17.55
CA SER A 122 -6.82 -16.19 18.70
C SER A 122 -7.69 -17.42 18.90
N ASN A 123 -9.01 -17.26 18.85
CA ASN A 123 -9.96 -18.37 18.99
C ASN A 123 -9.85 -19.38 17.83
N LEU A 124 -9.67 -18.90 16.59
CA LEU A 124 -9.55 -19.74 15.41
C LEU A 124 -8.27 -20.59 15.42
N THR A 125 -7.17 -20.01 15.89
CA THR A 125 -5.83 -20.64 15.89
C THR A 125 -5.50 -21.38 17.18
N GLY A 126 -6.25 -21.15 18.26
CA GLY A 126 -5.96 -21.65 19.58
C GLY A 126 -4.76 -20.98 20.26
N MET A 127 -4.35 -19.82 19.78
CA MET A 127 -3.30 -19.01 20.38
C MET A 127 -3.85 -18.09 21.45
N ASP A 128 -3.08 -17.79 22.50
CA ASP A 128 -3.51 -16.91 23.58
C ASP A 128 -3.71 -15.46 23.10
N TYR A 129 -2.88 -15.01 22.16
CA TYR A 129 -2.88 -13.66 21.61
C TYR A 129 -2.59 -13.67 20.11
N ALA A 130 -3.13 -12.67 19.42
CA ALA A 130 -2.84 -12.39 18.02
C ALA A 130 -2.68 -10.87 17.79
N ASN A 131 -1.83 -10.51 16.85
CA ASN A 131 -1.80 -9.14 16.32
C ASN A 131 -3.01 -8.89 15.40
N ALA A 132 -3.39 -7.63 15.26
CA ALA A 132 -4.49 -7.26 14.36
C ALA A 132 -4.11 -7.51 12.89
N SER A 133 -2.94 -7.02 12.46
CA SER A 133 -2.39 -7.28 11.13
C SER A 133 -0.93 -6.86 11.04
N LEU A 134 -0.25 -7.45 10.06
CA LEU A 134 1.08 -7.05 9.60
C LEU A 134 1.04 -7.01 8.06
N TYR A 135 1.99 -6.34 7.41
CA TYR A 135 1.95 -6.16 5.95
C TYR A 135 1.99 -7.48 5.20
N ASP A 136 2.86 -8.38 5.60
CA ASP A 136 3.03 -9.70 4.98
C ASP A 136 3.68 -10.71 5.94
N GLN A 137 3.84 -11.95 5.46
CA GLN A 137 4.47 -13.03 6.21
C GLN A 137 5.93 -12.70 6.59
N GLY A 138 6.67 -12.09 5.70
CA GLY A 138 8.08 -11.72 5.93
C GLY A 138 8.23 -10.72 7.07
N THR A 139 7.42 -9.67 7.05
CA THR A 139 7.35 -8.67 8.12
C THR A 139 6.91 -9.30 9.44
N GLY A 140 5.88 -10.15 9.40
CA GLY A 140 5.40 -10.86 10.59
C GLY A 140 6.47 -11.74 11.24
N LEU A 141 7.25 -12.44 10.45
CA LEU A 141 8.35 -13.28 10.93
C LEU A 141 9.50 -12.44 11.50
N ALA A 142 9.84 -11.32 10.86
CA ALA A 142 10.86 -10.40 11.35
C ALA A 142 10.47 -9.80 12.71
N GLU A 143 9.26 -9.31 12.85
CA GLU A 143 8.73 -8.78 14.11
C GLU A 143 8.69 -9.86 15.22
N ALA A 144 8.27 -11.08 14.91
CA ALA A 144 8.28 -12.20 15.83
C ALA A 144 9.72 -12.53 16.30
N ALA A 145 10.69 -12.50 15.38
CA ALA A 145 12.09 -12.72 15.72
C ALA A 145 12.65 -11.63 16.64
N ILE A 146 12.39 -10.36 16.32
CA ILE A 146 12.81 -9.20 17.13
C ILE A 146 12.23 -9.32 18.54
N MET A 147 10.93 -9.56 18.65
CA MET A 147 10.24 -9.72 19.93
C MET A 147 10.81 -10.87 20.76
N THR A 148 11.04 -12.02 20.11
CA THR A 148 11.56 -13.23 20.78
C THR A 148 12.99 -13.02 21.25
N VAL A 149 13.85 -12.43 20.44
CA VAL A 149 15.25 -12.13 20.80
C VAL A 149 15.31 -11.16 21.98
N HIS A 150 14.47 -10.12 21.94
CA HIS A 150 14.41 -9.13 23.02
C HIS A 150 13.96 -9.76 24.35
N ASN A 151 12.90 -10.53 24.34
CA ASN A 151 12.32 -11.13 25.57
C ASN A 151 13.18 -12.27 26.11
N ALA A 152 13.68 -13.14 25.25
CA ALA A 152 14.49 -14.29 25.65
C ALA A 152 15.97 -13.93 25.96
N LYS A 153 16.41 -12.71 25.64
CA LYS A 153 17.80 -12.25 25.74
C LYS A 153 18.80 -13.19 25.02
N LYS A 154 18.33 -13.82 23.93
CA LYS A 154 19.13 -14.74 23.11
C LYS A 154 19.36 -14.14 21.73
N LYS A 155 20.49 -14.45 21.09
CA LYS A 155 20.91 -13.87 19.82
C LYS A 155 20.70 -14.79 18.61
N LYS A 156 20.07 -15.95 18.80
CA LYS A 156 19.86 -16.93 17.73
C LYS A 156 18.39 -17.27 17.60
N VAL A 157 17.90 -17.26 16.38
CA VAL A 157 16.56 -17.68 15.98
C VAL A 157 16.70 -18.89 15.05
N LEU A 158 15.95 -19.94 15.29
CA LEU A 158 15.86 -21.09 14.39
C LEU A 158 14.70 -20.87 13.43
N VAL A 159 14.99 -20.94 12.15
CA VAL A 159 14.01 -20.73 11.07
C VAL A 159 13.93 -22.01 10.25
N SER A 160 12.71 -22.50 10.03
CA SER A 160 12.48 -23.68 9.20
C SER A 160 12.89 -23.44 7.74
N GLU A 161 13.50 -24.43 7.10
CA GLU A 161 13.80 -24.37 5.66
C GLU A 161 12.52 -24.43 4.79
N ALA A 162 11.40 -24.92 5.36
CA ALA A 162 10.11 -24.97 4.68
C ALA A 162 9.40 -23.62 4.57
N ILE A 163 9.92 -22.56 5.20
CA ILE A 163 9.38 -21.21 5.03
C ILE A 163 9.65 -20.72 3.61
N ALA A 164 8.66 -20.02 3.04
CA ALA A 164 8.77 -19.43 1.71
C ALA A 164 10.09 -18.64 1.54
N PRO A 165 10.82 -18.81 0.43
CA PRO A 165 12.15 -18.21 0.25
C PRO A 165 12.19 -16.69 0.43
N TRP A 166 11.17 -15.97 -0.05
CA TRP A 166 11.06 -14.51 0.10
C TRP A 166 10.89 -14.11 1.56
N SER A 167 10.09 -14.84 2.36
CA SER A 167 9.93 -14.54 3.79
C SER A 167 11.20 -14.82 4.57
N ARG A 168 11.98 -15.84 4.16
CA ARG A 168 13.29 -16.14 4.75
C ARG A 168 14.30 -15.03 4.47
N GLY A 169 14.16 -14.33 3.34
CA GLY A 169 14.99 -13.17 3.02
C GLY A 169 14.91 -12.04 4.03
N SER A 170 13.80 -11.92 4.75
CA SER A 170 13.57 -10.89 5.78
C SER A 170 14.44 -11.06 7.03
N PHE A 171 15.15 -12.19 7.19
CA PHE A 171 16.09 -12.43 8.30
C PHE A 171 17.55 -12.07 7.95
N LYS A 172 17.80 -11.52 6.79
CA LYS A 172 19.14 -11.07 6.37
C LYS A 172 19.36 -9.60 6.69
#